data_b977af2e70472d4a4c5badf0fd974f8c
#
_entry.id   b977af2e70472d4a4c5badf0fd974f8c
#
_cell.length_a   1.000
_cell.length_b   1.000
_cell.length_c   1.000
_cell.angle_alpha   90.00
_cell.angle_beta   90.00
_cell.angle_gamma   90.00
#
_symmetry.space_group_name_H-M   'P 1'
#
loop_
_entity.id
_entity.type
_entity.pdbx_description
1 polymer ?
#
loop_
_entity_poly.entity_id
_entity_poly.type
_entity_poly.pdbx_seq_one_letter_code
_entity_poly.pdbx_strand_id
1 'polypeptide(L)'
;MAGLFLAKTLAAKGASVTLVDPKEYWDFAGVCASPRCATEPADIDKHGYAGPYTAICAHIGVKFVQASVHKVTNSGVTLANGENLAASVVVVAIGGRYAGNHPWKANDEKETTRAARIATFEELNRQIESASTIVVSGAGLVGTEVAGEIKCKYPDKEVTLCGNLAPNISPKLGAKTESILANLGVARLKGDRVVGDPSGGFVALKSGGTVKCDLHLPCAGFKFDNAIIADAFPDACDARGQIITEPTLLVKGATRVFAIGDVVKVPEGMFKVPSGMMHCEAMAQTAAANVVSFLKDGIILSPLATEGEASPQSPSKMNIHPWKSKPSNTPCISAFGPGLAAGDMGMPSMIEDAISRNIKSTSFFEDNRVKFGYKKSWGKKAN
;
A
#
# COMPACT_ATOMS: atom_id res chain seq x y z
N MET A 1 -6.55 -0.44 0.52
CA MET A 1 -6.99 0.97 0.60
C MET A 1 -7.72 1.41 -0.67
N ALA A 2 -7.12 1.36 -1.86
CA ALA A 2 -7.75 1.79 -3.11
C ALA A 2 -9.10 1.12 -3.34
N GLY A 3 -9.21 -0.20 -3.15
CA GLY A 3 -10.46 -0.95 -3.29
C GLY A 3 -11.56 -0.48 -2.35
N LEU A 4 -11.24 -0.11 -1.11
CA LEU A 4 -12.23 0.38 -0.15
C LEU A 4 -12.72 1.80 -0.50
N PHE A 5 -11.84 2.68 -0.98
CA PHE A 5 -12.25 3.99 -1.52
C PHE A 5 -13.20 3.84 -2.71
N LEU A 6 -12.85 2.93 -3.63
CA LEU A 6 -13.69 2.64 -4.79
C LEU A 6 -15.04 2.06 -4.38
N ALA A 7 -15.05 1.03 -3.52
CA ALA A 7 -16.27 0.37 -3.08
C ALA A 7 -17.26 1.36 -2.45
N LYS A 8 -16.77 2.23 -1.54
CA LYS A 8 -17.56 3.33 -0.97
C LYS A 8 -18.13 4.26 -2.03
N THR A 9 -17.29 4.68 -2.99
CA THR A 9 -17.70 5.62 -4.03
C THR A 9 -18.75 5.03 -4.96
N LEU A 10 -18.60 3.77 -5.35
CA LEU A 10 -19.56 3.06 -6.21
C LEU A 10 -20.88 2.81 -5.49
N ALA A 11 -20.86 2.37 -4.24
CA ALA A 11 -22.06 2.18 -3.42
C ALA A 11 -22.85 3.47 -3.25
N ALA A 12 -22.16 4.60 -2.97
CA ALA A 12 -22.78 5.93 -2.89
C ALA A 12 -23.42 6.40 -4.23
N LYS A 13 -23.00 5.81 -5.35
CA LYS A 13 -23.57 6.05 -6.69
C LYS A 13 -24.65 5.03 -7.07
N GLY A 14 -25.06 4.16 -6.15
CA GLY A 14 -26.13 3.18 -6.32
C GLY A 14 -25.71 1.87 -6.99
N ALA A 15 -24.41 1.61 -7.15
CA ALA A 15 -23.95 0.32 -7.66
C ALA A 15 -24.02 -0.75 -6.57
N SER A 16 -24.41 -1.99 -6.94
CA SER A 16 -24.29 -3.17 -6.09
C SER A 16 -22.81 -3.61 -6.08
N VAL A 17 -22.15 -3.50 -4.93
CA VAL A 17 -20.72 -3.76 -4.78
C VAL A 17 -20.47 -4.94 -3.85
N THR A 18 -19.63 -5.88 -4.29
CA THR A 18 -19.07 -6.93 -3.45
C THR A 18 -17.57 -6.71 -3.29
N LEU A 19 -17.09 -6.54 -2.07
CA LEU A 19 -15.66 -6.51 -1.71
C LEU A 19 -15.23 -7.94 -1.35
N VAL A 20 -14.17 -8.42 -2.00
CA VAL A 20 -13.56 -9.71 -1.70
C VAL A 20 -12.15 -9.47 -1.16
N ASP A 21 -11.83 -10.00 0.00
CA ASP A 21 -10.50 -9.93 0.63
C ASP A 21 -10.28 -11.19 1.47
N PRO A 22 -9.10 -11.82 1.47
CA PRO A 22 -8.83 -12.98 2.32
C PRO A 22 -8.84 -12.65 3.82
N LYS A 23 -8.61 -11.41 4.17
CA LYS A 23 -8.61 -10.94 5.58
C LYS A 23 -10.01 -10.51 6.02
N GLU A 24 -10.34 -10.78 7.28
CA GLU A 24 -11.57 -10.27 7.92
C GLU A 24 -11.52 -8.77 8.25
N TYR A 25 -10.35 -8.14 8.10
CA TYR A 25 -10.08 -6.77 8.54
C TYR A 25 -9.37 -5.94 7.47
N TRP A 26 -9.59 -4.65 7.52
CA TRP A 26 -8.85 -3.65 6.76
C TRP A 26 -7.51 -3.35 7.44
N ASP A 27 -6.39 -3.68 6.78
CA ASP A 27 -5.05 -3.47 7.31
C ASP A 27 -4.53 -2.06 7.00
N PHE A 28 -4.87 -1.09 7.83
CA PHE A 28 -4.27 0.24 7.77
C PHE A 28 -2.84 0.25 8.36
N ALA A 29 -2.56 -0.63 9.30
CA ALA A 29 -1.22 -0.79 9.85
C ALA A 29 -0.20 -1.14 8.75
N GLY A 30 -0.57 -2.06 7.85
CA GLY A 30 0.28 -2.45 6.72
C GLY A 30 0.46 -1.37 5.64
N VAL A 31 -0.33 -0.30 5.67
CA VAL A 31 -0.29 0.78 4.66
C VAL A 31 0.62 1.93 5.09
N CYS A 32 0.51 2.40 6.32
CA CYS A 32 1.27 3.57 6.78
C CYS A 32 1.59 3.59 8.28
N ALA A 33 0.98 2.73 9.10
CA ALA A 33 1.18 2.72 10.54
C ALA A 33 2.07 1.55 11.02
N SER A 34 2.51 0.65 10.13
CA SER A 34 3.30 -0.53 10.50
C SER A 34 4.60 -0.21 11.24
N PRO A 35 5.39 0.82 10.89
CA PRO A 35 6.57 1.19 11.67
C PRO A 35 6.23 1.54 13.12
N ARG A 36 5.13 2.27 13.33
CA ARG A 36 4.64 2.62 14.66
C ARG A 36 4.12 1.41 15.43
N CYS A 37 3.37 0.52 14.77
CA CYS A 37 2.87 -0.70 15.39
C CYS A 37 3.99 -1.67 15.80
N ALA A 38 5.15 -1.61 15.14
CA ALA A 38 6.31 -2.42 15.51
C ALA A 38 6.90 -2.03 16.87
N THR A 39 6.76 -0.75 17.27
CA THR A 39 7.23 -0.25 18.57
C THR A 39 6.09 -0.09 19.57
N GLU A 40 4.84 0.09 19.13
CA GLU A 40 3.65 0.29 19.96
C GLU A 40 2.49 -0.58 19.42
N PRO A 41 2.49 -1.91 19.66
CA PRO A 41 1.46 -2.81 19.14
C PRO A 41 0.03 -2.43 19.55
N ALA A 42 -0.15 -1.91 20.75
CA ALA A 42 -1.45 -1.45 21.26
C ALA A 42 -2.07 -0.31 20.44
N ASP A 43 -1.28 0.38 19.62
CA ASP A 43 -1.76 1.43 18.72
C ASP A 43 -2.68 0.88 17.63
N ILE A 44 -2.62 -0.43 17.30
CA ILE A 44 -3.57 -1.09 16.40
C ILE A 44 -5.00 -0.91 16.91
N ASP A 45 -5.25 -1.15 18.19
CA ASP A 45 -6.56 -1.03 18.82
C ASP A 45 -6.91 0.41 19.13
N LYS A 46 -5.97 1.12 19.73
CA LYS A 46 -6.16 2.51 20.14
C LYS A 46 -6.55 3.42 18.97
N HIS A 47 -5.96 3.18 17.80
CA HIS A 47 -6.20 3.97 16.60
C HIS A 47 -7.03 3.25 15.52
N GLY A 48 -7.38 1.97 15.72
CA GLY A 48 -8.19 1.20 14.78
C GLY A 48 -7.50 0.94 13.47
N TYR A 49 -6.23 0.60 13.51
CA TYR A 49 -5.46 0.30 12.30
C TYR A 49 -5.81 -1.04 11.65
N ALA A 50 -6.53 -1.91 12.35
CA ALA A 50 -7.10 -3.15 11.83
C ALA A 50 -8.63 -3.13 12.03
N GLY A 51 -9.36 -2.46 11.14
CA GLY A 51 -10.82 -2.34 11.22
C GLY A 51 -11.54 -3.55 10.61
N PRO A 52 -12.62 -4.10 11.26
CA PRO A 52 -13.33 -5.25 10.71
C PRO A 52 -14.07 -4.89 9.42
N TYR A 53 -13.84 -5.64 8.34
CA TYR A 53 -14.52 -5.41 7.07
C TYR A 53 -16.03 -5.56 7.16
N THR A 54 -16.55 -6.48 7.98
CA THR A 54 -18.00 -6.65 8.18
C THR A 54 -18.67 -5.35 8.63
N ALA A 55 -18.08 -4.65 9.60
CA ALA A 55 -18.63 -3.40 10.11
C ALA A 55 -18.41 -2.23 9.10
N ILE A 56 -17.25 -2.14 8.48
CA ILE A 56 -16.94 -1.11 7.49
C ILE A 56 -17.85 -1.25 6.28
N CYS A 57 -17.96 -2.44 5.71
CA CYS A 57 -18.77 -2.71 4.53
C CYS A 57 -20.27 -2.50 4.79
N ALA A 58 -20.77 -2.93 5.96
CA ALA A 58 -22.15 -2.65 6.36
C ALA A 58 -22.43 -1.13 6.45
N HIS A 59 -21.48 -0.36 6.99
CA HIS A 59 -21.62 1.10 7.10
C HIS A 59 -21.67 1.80 5.74
N ILE A 60 -20.92 1.32 4.75
CA ILE A 60 -20.85 1.93 3.41
C ILE A 60 -21.77 1.27 2.38
N GLY A 61 -22.63 0.32 2.79
CA GLY A 61 -23.59 -0.35 1.90
C GLY A 61 -22.96 -1.33 0.91
N VAL A 62 -21.89 -2.01 1.29
CA VAL A 62 -21.12 -2.95 0.44
C VAL A 62 -21.25 -4.37 1.01
N LYS A 63 -21.43 -5.37 0.13
CA LYS A 63 -21.35 -6.79 0.53
C LYS A 63 -19.88 -7.17 0.73
N PHE A 64 -19.56 -7.83 1.83
CA PHE A 64 -18.23 -8.39 2.08
C PHE A 64 -18.24 -9.91 1.93
N VAL A 65 -17.22 -10.44 1.24
CA VAL A 65 -16.94 -11.87 1.11
C VAL A 65 -15.48 -12.09 1.54
N GLN A 66 -15.29 -12.81 2.63
CA GLN A 66 -13.95 -13.20 3.08
C GLN A 66 -13.49 -14.43 2.29
N ALA A 67 -12.67 -14.20 1.28
CA ALA A 67 -12.12 -15.25 0.42
C ALA A 67 -10.88 -14.76 -0.36
N SER A 68 -10.04 -15.69 -0.75
CA SER A 68 -8.97 -15.45 -1.72
C SER A 68 -9.52 -15.59 -3.15
N VAL A 69 -9.19 -14.67 -4.04
CA VAL A 69 -9.48 -14.77 -5.47
C VAL A 69 -8.38 -15.59 -6.13
N HIS A 70 -8.78 -16.63 -6.88
CA HIS A 70 -7.88 -17.46 -7.67
C HIS A 70 -7.73 -16.97 -9.11
N LYS A 71 -8.83 -16.50 -9.71
CA LYS A 71 -8.84 -16.07 -11.12
C LYS A 71 -9.80 -14.91 -11.35
N VAL A 72 -9.39 -13.98 -12.22
CA VAL A 72 -10.22 -12.85 -12.69
C VAL A 72 -10.45 -12.98 -14.19
N THR A 73 -11.70 -12.74 -14.62
CA THR A 73 -12.13 -12.73 -16.02
C THR A 73 -13.04 -11.54 -16.31
N ASN A 74 -13.40 -11.32 -17.57
CA ASN A 74 -14.40 -10.28 -17.93
C ASN A 74 -15.83 -10.55 -17.40
N SER A 75 -16.11 -11.76 -16.90
CA SER A 75 -17.44 -12.16 -16.40
C SER A 75 -17.51 -12.24 -14.87
N GLY A 76 -16.40 -12.07 -14.17
CA GLY A 76 -16.36 -12.17 -12.71
C GLY A 76 -15.06 -12.73 -12.18
N VAL A 77 -15.12 -13.33 -11.00
CA VAL A 77 -13.97 -13.93 -10.34
C VAL A 77 -14.27 -15.37 -9.90
N THR A 78 -13.23 -16.21 -9.91
CA THR A 78 -13.25 -17.53 -9.28
C THR A 78 -12.50 -17.44 -7.96
N LEU A 79 -13.11 -17.88 -6.87
CA LEU A 79 -12.50 -17.92 -5.54
C LEU A 79 -11.60 -19.17 -5.40
N ALA A 80 -10.72 -19.18 -4.40
CA ALA A 80 -9.83 -20.31 -4.14
C ALA A 80 -10.58 -21.62 -3.76
N ASN A 81 -11.81 -21.51 -3.26
CA ASN A 81 -12.68 -22.66 -2.98
C ASN A 81 -13.43 -23.19 -4.22
N GLY A 82 -13.21 -22.60 -5.43
CA GLY A 82 -13.87 -22.97 -6.67
C GLY A 82 -15.20 -22.25 -6.94
N GLU A 83 -15.71 -21.48 -6.00
CA GLU A 83 -16.95 -20.69 -6.20
C GLU A 83 -16.71 -19.58 -7.23
N ASN A 84 -17.70 -19.36 -8.10
CA ASN A 84 -17.68 -18.27 -9.08
C ASN A 84 -18.61 -17.13 -8.64
N LEU A 85 -18.08 -15.93 -8.59
CA LEU A 85 -18.86 -14.71 -8.39
C LEU A 85 -18.96 -13.96 -9.71
N ALA A 86 -20.14 -13.98 -10.33
CA ALA A 86 -20.43 -13.22 -11.53
C ALA A 86 -20.47 -11.71 -11.22
N ALA A 87 -19.91 -10.91 -12.12
CA ALA A 87 -19.92 -9.47 -12.02
C ALA A 87 -19.96 -8.79 -13.39
N SER A 88 -20.71 -7.69 -13.51
CA SER A 88 -20.72 -6.86 -14.72
C SER A 88 -19.37 -6.16 -14.94
N VAL A 89 -18.67 -5.83 -13.85
CA VAL A 89 -17.34 -5.21 -13.86
C VAL A 89 -16.54 -5.77 -12.68
N VAL A 90 -15.25 -6.06 -12.90
CA VAL A 90 -14.30 -6.43 -11.86
C VAL A 90 -13.26 -5.32 -11.70
N VAL A 91 -12.89 -5.02 -10.46
CA VAL A 91 -11.77 -4.10 -10.19
C VAL A 91 -10.73 -4.77 -9.31
N VAL A 92 -9.52 -4.91 -9.84
CA VAL A 92 -8.38 -5.48 -9.14
C VAL A 92 -7.69 -4.40 -8.31
N ALA A 93 -7.64 -4.58 -6.99
CA ALA A 93 -7.09 -3.60 -6.04
C ALA A 93 -6.19 -4.27 -4.97
N ILE A 94 -5.51 -5.34 -5.35
CA ILE A 94 -4.73 -6.19 -4.44
C ILE A 94 -3.43 -5.55 -3.93
N GLY A 95 -2.99 -4.45 -4.56
CA GLY A 95 -1.72 -3.79 -4.21
C GLY A 95 -0.51 -4.69 -4.47
N GLY A 96 0.48 -4.64 -3.60
CA GLY A 96 1.65 -5.49 -3.66
C GLY A 96 1.96 -6.12 -2.31
N ARG A 97 2.97 -6.96 -2.23
CA ARG A 97 3.44 -7.63 -1.01
C ARG A 97 4.96 -7.58 -0.91
N TYR A 98 5.49 -7.77 0.27
CA TYR A 98 6.92 -7.99 0.44
C TYR A 98 7.28 -9.45 0.11
N ALA A 99 8.48 -9.66 -0.44
CA ALA A 99 9.05 -10.99 -0.61
C ALA A 99 9.51 -11.50 0.76
N GLY A 100 9.00 -12.66 1.19
CA GLY A 100 9.33 -13.20 2.50
C GLY A 100 8.36 -12.78 3.61
N ASN A 101 8.74 -13.06 4.84
CA ASN A 101 7.87 -12.87 6.00
C ASN A 101 8.12 -11.49 6.64
N HIS A 102 7.76 -10.42 5.94
CA HIS A 102 7.95 -9.06 6.45
C HIS A 102 6.68 -8.52 7.11
N PRO A 103 6.76 -7.94 8.31
CA PRO A 103 5.60 -7.49 9.08
C PRO A 103 4.97 -6.20 8.53
N TRP A 104 5.58 -5.56 7.54
CA TRP A 104 5.17 -4.24 7.04
C TRP A 104 3.86 -4.25 6.27
N LYS A 105 3.41 -5.41 5.80
CA LYS A 105 2.10 -5.64 5.21
C LYS A 105 1.63 -7.04 5.62
N ALA A 106 0.34 -7.18 5.92
CA ALA A 106 -0.24 -8.45 6.32
C ALA A 106 0.02 -9.55 5.27
N ASN A 107 0.33 -10.73 5.76
CA ASN A 107 0.41 -11.94 4.95
C ASN A 107 -1.00 -12.50 4.75
N ASP A 108 -1.47 -12.53 3.51
CA ASP A 108 -2.84 -12.94 3.15
C ASP A 108 -3.16 -14.41 3.43
N GLU A 109 -2.16 -15.24 3.72
CA GLU A 109 -2.33 -16.66 4.08
C GLU A 109 -2.31 -16.90 5.60
N LYS A 110 -1.46 -16.15 6.32
CA LYS A 110 -1.20 -16.36 7.76
C LYS A 110 -1.90 -15.37 8.66
N GLU A 111 -2.15 -14.18 8.18
CA GLU A 111 -2.73 -13.07 8.93
C GLU A 111 -4.13 -12.72 8.42
N THR A 112 -4.97 -13.75 8.22
CA THR A 112 -6.36 -13.57 7.76
C THR A 112 -7.28 -13.03 8.85
N THR A 113 -6.88 -13.17 10.12
CA THR A 113 -7.62 -12.63 11.27
C THR A 113 -6.90 -11.43 11.88
N ARG A 114 -7.68 -10.52 12.46
CA ARG A 114 -7.17 -9.37 13.19
C ARG A 114 -6.26 -9.79 14.36
N ALA A 115 -6.62 -10.84 15.07
CA ALA A 115 -5.83 -11.39 16.18
C ALA A 115 -4.44 -11.83 15.70
N ALA A 116 -4.34 -12.53 14.57
CA ALA A 116 -3.06 -12.92 13.99
C ALA A 116 -2.19 -11.71 13.64
N ARG A 117 -2.81 -10.63 13.10
CA ARG A 117 -2.09 -9.38 12.78
C ARG A 117 -1.54 -8.68 14.03
N ILE A 118 -2.32 -8.62 15.10
CA ILE A 118 -1.87 -8.06 16.38
C ILE A 118 -0.70 -8.88 16.93
N ALA A 119 -0.84 -10.21 16.95
CA ALA A 119 0.21 -11.11 17.43
C ALA A 119 1.54 -10.95 16.66
N THR A 120 1.48 -10.69 15.34
CA THR A 120 2.69 -10.38 14.54
C THR A 120 3.42 -9.14 15.07
N PHE A 121 2.70 -8.07 15.39
CA PHE A 121 3.33 -6.86 15.91
C PHE A 121 3.79 -6.99 17.36
N GLU A 122 3.06 -7.74 18.19
CA GLU A 122 3.49 -8.05 19.56
C GLU A 122 4.78 -8.86 19.58
N GLU A 123 4.89 -9.85 18.68
CA GLU A 123 6.11 -10.64 18.53
C GLU A 123 7.28 -9.78 18.03
N LEU A 124 7.04 -8.96 17.01
CA LEU A 124 8.05 -8.05 16.48
C LEU A 124 8.52 -7.04 17.53
N ASN A 125 7.61 -6.52 18.34
CA ASN A 125 7.95 -5.61 19.44
C ASN A 125 8.85 -6.31 20.46
N ARG A 126 8.53 -7.54 20.88
CA ARG A 126 9.39 -8.33 21.79
C ARG A 126 10.80 -8.57 21.23
N GLN A 127 10.89 -8.85 19.92
CA GLN A 127 12.19 -8.99 19.23
C GLN A 127 12.97 -7.68 19.24
N ILE A 128 12.31 -6.55 18.95
CA ILE A 128 12.92 -5.21 19.02
C ILE A 128 13.35 -4.90 20.44
N GLU A 129 12.55 -5.20 21.44
CA GLU A 129 12.88 -4.97 22.85
C GLU A 129 14.11 -5.76 23.32
N SER A 130 14.22 -7.02 22.90
CA SER A 130 15.33 -7.90 23.31
C SER A 130 16.65 -7.62 22.58
N ALA A 131 16.60 -7.07 21.35
CA ALA A 131 17.79 -6.79 20.55
C ALA A 131 18.53 -5.54 21.01
N SER A 132 19.85 -5.59 21.10
CA SER A 132 20.70 -4.42 21.35
C SER A 132 21.16 -3.76 20.03
N THR A 133 21.47 -4.58 19.02
CA THR A 133 21.93 -4.15 17.71
C THR A 133 20.91 -4.54 16.63
N ILE A 134 20.38 -3.55 15.92
CA ILE A 134 19.32 -3.74 14.92
C ILE A 134 19.80 -3.24 13.57
N VAL A 135 19.70 -4.07 12.54
CA VAL A 135 19.97 -3.69 11.15
C VAL A 135 18.66 -3.61 10.39
N VAL A 136 18.33 -2.42 9.88
CA VAL A 136 17.22 -2.19 8.97
C VAL A 136 17.77 -2.16 7.54
N SER A 137 17.34 -3.07 6.67
CA SER A 137 17.81 -3.12 5.28
C SER A 137 16.75 -2.62 4.30
N GLY A 138 17.15 -1.65 3.45
CA GLY A 138 16.27 -0.96 2.51
C GLY A 138 15.86 0.42 3.01
N ALA A 139 16.55 1.46 2.55
CA ALA A 139 16.31 2.84 2.96
C ALA A 139 15.24 3.55 2.09
N GLY A 140 14.11 2.87 1.85
CA GLY A 140 12.87 3.47 1.35
C GLY A 140 12.09 4.14 2.50
N LEU A 141 10.86 4.62 2.21
CA LEU A 141 10.02 5.27 3.23
C LEU A 141 9.81 4.38 4.46
N VAL A 142 9.46 3.11 4.26
CA VAL A 142 9.23 2.17 5.37
C VAL A 142 10.50 1.97 6.21
N GLY A 143 11.65 1.71 5.60
CA GLY A 143 12.88 1.47 6.37
C GLY A 143 13.37 2.70 7.12
N THR A 144 13.22 3.89 6.56
CA THR A 144 13.57 5.15 7.25
C THR A 144 12.65 5.41 8.43
N GLU A 145 11.35 5.13 8.28
CA GLU A 145 10.35 5.25 9.36
C GLU A 145 10.60 4.22 10.46
N VAL A 146 10.87 2.96 10.11
CA VAL A 146 11.19 1.90 11.09
C VAL A 146 12.42 2.27 11.92
N ALA A 147 13.51 2.69 11.27
CA ALA A 147 14.72 3.09 11.97
C ALA A 147 14.47 4.28 12.92
N GLY A 148 13.68 5.25 12.48
CA GLY A 148 13.29 6.42 13.28
C GLY A 148 12.42 6.05 14.48
N GLU A 149 11.35 5.26 14.28
CA GLU A 149 10.46 4.83 15.37
C GLU A 149 11.21 4.03 16.44
N ILE A 150 12.10 3.12 16.03
CA ILE A 150 12.92 2.36 16.97
C ILE A 150 13.80 3.30 17.80
N LYS A 151 14.51 4.23 17.16
CA LYS A 151 15.40 5.17 17.88
C LYS A 151 14.64 6.15 18.77
N CYS A 152 13.44 6.57 18.37
CA CYS A 152 12.59 7.40 19.23
C CYS A 152 12.10 6.66 20.48
N LYS A 153 11.74 5.39 20.36
CA LYS A 153 11.26 4.57 21.48
C LYS A 153 12.41 4.04 22.34
N TYR A 154 13.51 3.64 21.71
CA TYR A 154 14.65 2.97 22.34
C TYR A 154 15.96 3.68 21.97
N PRO A 155 16.24 4.85 22.56
CA PRO A 155 17.40 5.69 22.19
C PRO A 155 18.76 5.03 22.39
N ASP A 156 18.85 4.08 23.31
CA ASP A 156 20.10 3.39 23.65
C ASP A 156 20.45 2.23 22.69
N LYS A 157 19.52 1.80 21.84
CA LYS A 157 19.79 0.72 20.87
C LYS A 157 20.67 1.21 19.72
N GLU A 158 21.57 0.35 19.26
CA GLU A 158 22.36 0.58 18.06
C GLU A 158 21.50 0.22 16.83
N VAL A 159 21.12 1.22 16.04
CA VAL A 159 20.32 1.03 14.82
C VAL A 159 21.13 1.44 13.61
N THR A 160 21.31 0.50 12.68
CA THR A 160 21.96 0.73 11.39
C THR A 160 20.97 0.62 10.26
N LEU A 161 20.81 1.65 9.45
CA LEU A 161 20.00 1.64 8.23
C LEU A 161 20.90 1.45 7.00
N CYS A 162 20.73 0.29 6.34
CA CYS A 162 21.52 -0.13 5.19
C CYS A 162 20.80 0.17 3.87
N GLY A 163 21.52 0.75 2.92
CA GLY A 163 21.05 1.06 1.57
C GLY A 163 21.00 2.56 1.27
N ASN A 164 20.92 2.89 -0.01
CA ASN A 164 20.67 4.26 -0.47
C ASN A 164 19.19 4.59 -0.30
N LEU A 165 18.89 5.88 -0.06
CA LEU A 165 17.51 6.35 -0.13
C LEU A 165 16.89 5.96 -1.46
N ALA A 166 15.63 5.53 -1.42
CA ALA A 166 14.94 5.11 -2.64
C ALA A 166 14.88 6.26 -3.67
N PRO A 167 15.05 5.98 -4.96
CA PRO A 167 15.15 7.01 -6.01
C PRO A 167 13.87 7.84 -6.17
N ASN A 168 12.75 7.36 -5.65
CA ASN A 168 11.48 8.07 -5.62
C ASN A 168 11.33 9.05 -4.44
N ILE A 169 12.31 9.10 -3.53
CA ILE A 169 12.37 10.14 -2.49
C ILE A 169 13.02 11.38 -3.12
N SER A 170 12.33 12.50 -3.07
CA SER A 170 12.87 13.75 -3.62
C SER A 170 14.16 14.17 -2.90
N PRO A 171 15.08 14.90 -3.56
CA PRO A 171 16.31 15.39 -2.91
C PRO A 171 16.03 16.19 -1.63
N LYS A 172 14.97 17.01 -1.63
CA LYS A 172 14.54 17.81 -0.46
C LYS A 172 14.12 16.93 0.71
N LEU A 173 13.26 15.95 0.46
CA LEU A 173 12.81 15.01 1.50
C LEU A 173 13.99 14.13 1.94
N GLY A 174 14.84 13.70 1.02
CA GLY A 174 16.04 12.91 1.32
C GLY A 174 16.99 13.62 2.27
N ALA A 175 17.29 14.90 2.02
CA ALA A 175 18.13 15.70 2.90
C ALA A 175 17.54 15.86 4.32
N LYS A 176 16.23 16.13 4.41
CA LYS A 176 15.53 16.19 5.71
C LYS A 176 15.57 14.84 6.45
N THR A 177 15.31 13.75 5.72
CA THR A 177 15.36 12.38 6.27
C THR A 177 16.73 12.04 6.83
N GLU A 178 17.80 12.31 6.08
CA GLU A 178 19.17 12.07 6.56
C GLU A 178 19.51 12.90 7.80
N SER A 179 19.11 14.16 7.83
CA SER A 179 19.32 15.03 9.02
C SER A 179 18.57 14.50 10.25
N ILE A 180 17.32 14.09 10.11
CA ILE A 180 16.53 13.53 11.22
C ILE A 180 17.14 12.23 11.72
N LEU A 181 17.50 11.30 10.83
CA LEU A 181 18.10 10.03 11.19
C LEU A 181 19.46 10.22 11.90
N ALA A 182 20.28 11.17 11.43
CA ALA A 182 21.55 11.52 12.06
C ALA A 182 21.35 12.08 13.49
N ASN A 183 20.37 12.98 13.67
CA ASN A 183 20.05 13.55 14.98
C ASN A 183 19.50 12.49 15.97
N LEU A 184 18.83 11.46 15.45
CA LEU A 184 18.38 10.31 16.25
C LEU A 184 19.51 9.31 16.54
N GLY A 185 20.69 9.46 15.93
CA GLY A 185 21.80 8.53 16.10
C GLY A 185 21.64 7.23 15.32
N VAL A 186 20.94 7.24 14.19
CA VAL A 186 20.88 6.09 13.27
C VAL A 186 22.15 6.03 12.44
N ALA A 187 22.90 4.94 12.52
CA ALA A 187 24.05 4.69 11.66
C ALA A 187 23.59 4.41 10.20
N ARG A 188 24.37 4.91 9.22
CA ARG A 188 24.02 4.79 7.79
C ARG A 188 25.09 3.98 7.04
N LEU A 189 24.69 2.88 6.40
CA LEU A 189 25.49 2.14 5.43
C LEU A 189 24.97 2.43 4.02
N LYS A 190 25.48 3.49 3.40
CA LYS A 190 25.13 3.89 2.03
C LYS A 190 25.92 3.09 1.01
N GLY A 191 25.30 2.83 -0.15
CA GLY A 191 25.94 2.14 -1.28
C GLY A 191 26.04 0.62 -1.13
N ASP A 192 25.62 0.07 -0.03
CA ASP A 192 25.67 -1.37 0.26
C ASP A 192 24.29 -1.96 0.53
N ARG A 193 24.19 -3.26 0.64
CA ARG A 193 22.96 -3.98 0.98
C ARG A 193 23.26 -5.25 1.75
N VAL A 194 22.35 -5.61 2.65
CA VAL A 194 22.37 -6.89 3.35
C VAL A 194 22.07 -8.03 2.36
N VAL A 195 22.77 -9.14 2.51
CA VAL A 195 22.57 -10.39 1.76
C VAL A 195 22.39 -11.55 2.74
N GLY A 196 21.34 -12.34 2.52
CA GLY A 196 21.02 -13.47 3.42
C GLY A 196 20.43 -13.04 4.78
N ASP A 197 20.25 -14.03 5.62
CA ASP A 197 19.74 -13.89 6.98
C ASP A 197 20.90 -13.75 8.00
N PRO A 198 20.64 -13.21 9.19
CA PRO A 198 21.64 -13.13 10.26
C PRO A 198 22.21 -14.49 10.64
N SER A 199 23.51 -14.53 10.83
CA SER A 199 24.20 -15.73 11.31
C SER A 199 25.29 -15.35 12.29
N GLY A 200 25.35 -16.02 13.44
CA GLY A 200 26.35 -15.78 14.47
C GLY A 200 26.34 -14.37 15.05
N GLY A 201 25.20 -13.67 15.04
CA GLY A 201 25.10 -12.29 15.51
C GLY A 201 25.55 -11.23 14.50
N PHE A 202 25.63 -11.58 13.20
CA PHE A 202 26.03 -10.69 12.12
C PHE A 202 25.17 -10.87 10.89
N VAL A 203 25.02 -9.81 10.10
CA VAL A 203 24.51 -9.86 8.70
C VAL A 203 25.65 -9.61 7.73
N ALA A 204 25.65 -10.36 6.62
CA ALA A 204 26.61 -10.16 5.54
C ALA A 204 26.18 -8.99 4.63
N LEU A 205 27.18 -8.29 4.09
CA LEU A 205 26.99 -7.21 3.12
C LEU A 205 27.42 -7.66 1.71
N LYS A 206 26.78 -7.09 0.70
CA LYS A 206 27.14 -7.37 -0.71
C LYS A 206 28.60 -7.02 -1.02
N SER A 207 29.16 -6.02 -0.37
CA SER A 207 30.57 -5.65 -0.49
C SER A 207 31.56 -6.69 0.07
N GLY A 208 31.07 -7.72 0.79
CA GLY A 208 31.88 -8.75 1.45
C GLY A 208 32.16 -8.49 2.94
N GLY A 209 31.72 -7.36 3.50
CA GLY A 209 31.81 -7.07 4.93
C GLY A 209 30.67 -7.70 5.73
N THR A 210 30.72 -7.52 7.07
CA THR A 210 29.66 -7.91 8.00
C THR A 210 29.30 -6.78 8.94
N VAL A 211 28.07 -6.78 9.47
CA VAL A 211 27.59 -5.84 10.49
C VAL A 211 27.02 -6.64 11.64
N LYS A 212 27.36 -6.25 12.87
CA LYS A 212 26.77 -6.81 14.09
C LYS A 212 25.26 -6.64 14.07
N CYS A 213 24.50 -7.69 14.35
CA CYS A 213 23.07 -7.71 14.19
C CYS A 213 22.41 -8.78 15.07
N ASP A 214 21.75 -8.34 16.14
CA ASP A 214 20.89 -9.22 16.93
C ASP A 214 19.53 -9.41 16.23
N LEU A 215 19.04 -8.36 15.53
CA LEU A 215 17.77 -8.36 14.81
C LEU A 215 17.91 -7.70 13.44
N HIS A 216 17.56 -8.42 12.39
CA HIS A 216 17.47 -7.89 11.02
C HIS A 216 16.02 -7.60 10.63
N LEU A 217 15.76 -6.36 10.22
CA LEU A 217 14.46 -5.89 9.77
C LEU A 217 14.51 -5.53 8.28
N PRO A 218 14.16 -6.45 7.38
CA PRO A 218 14.16 -6.17 5.95
C PRO A 218 12.96 -5.31 5.57
N CYS A 219 13.23 -4.19 4.88
CA CYS A 219 12.26 -3.21 4.38
C CYS A 219 12.33 -3.03 2.86
N ALA A 220 12.99 -3.95 2.16
CA ALA A 220 13.12 -3.96 0.70
C ALA A 220 12.41 -5.19 0.11
N GLY A 221 12.33 -5.27 -1.22
CA GLY A 221 11.80 -6.46 -1.89
C GLY A 221 10.28 -6.46 -2.07
N PHE A 222 9.67 -5.30 -2.29
CA PHE A 222 8.24 -5.21 -2.63
C PHE A 222 7.97 -5.83 -4.00
N LYS A 223 6.99 -6.74 -4.06
CA LYS A 223 6.60 -7.53 -5.24
C LYS A 223 5.11 -7.36 -5.52
N PHE A 224 4.75 -7.61 -6.77
CA PHE A 224 3.35 -7.65 -7.22
C PHE A 224 3.00 -9.07 -7.61
N ASP A 225 1.81 -9.52 -7.21
CA ASP A 225 1.28 -10.82 -7.59
C ASP A 225 0.21 -10.64 -8.65
N ASN A 226 0.50 -11.10 -9.85
CA ASN A 226 -0.38 -10.98 -11.01
C ASN A 226 -1.02 -12.32 -11.43
N ALA A 227 -0.74 -13.41 -10.72
CA ALA A 227 -1.23 -14.74 -11.09
C ALA A 227 -2.75 -14.76 -11.31
N ILE A 228 -3.50 -13.99 -10.54
CA ILE A 228 -4.97 -13.94 -10.63
C ILE A 228 -5.50 -13.41 -11.97
N ILE A 229 -4.70 -12.67 -12.74
CA ILE A 229 -5.12 -12.09 -14.04
C ILE A 229 -4.28 -12.61 -15.22
N ALA A 230 -3.12 -13.18 -14.98
CA ALA A 230 -2.15 -13.51 -16.02
C ALA A 230 -2.69 -14.50 -17.06
N ASP A 231 -3.46 -15.48 -16.63
CA ASP A 231 -4.07 -16.46 -17.55
C ASP A 231 -5.09 -15.85 -18.51
N ALA A 232 -5.92 -14.92 -18.02
CA ALA A 232 -6.97 -14.31 -18.83
C ALA A 232 -6.44 -13.12 -19.66
N PHE A 233 -5.39 -12.46 -19.20
CA PHE A 233 -4.80 -11.26 -19.80
C PHE A 233 -3.26 -11.33 -19.77
N PRO A 234 -2.63 -12.21 -20.60
CA PRO A 234 -1.19 -12.48 -20.51
C PRO A 234 -0.33 -11.25 -20.79
N ASP A 235 -0.78 -10.33 -21.66
CA ASP A 235 -0.09 -9.10 -22.01
C ASP A 235 -0.35 -7.93 -21.04
N ALA A 236 -1.16 -8.17 -20.00
CA ALA A 236 -1.54 -7.13 -19.04
C ALA A 236 -0.55 -6.97 -17.89
N CYS A 237 0.56 -7.70 -17.86
CA CYS A 237 1.52 -7.64 -16.76
C CYS A 237 2.92 -7.32 -17.26
N ASP A 238 3.62 -6.46 -16.52
CA ASP A 238 5.02 -6.19 -16.79
C ASP A 238 5.95 -7.21 -16.09
N ALA A 239 7.27 -7.11 -16.36
CA ALA A 239 8.29 -7.99 -15.79
C ALA A 239 8.37 -7.93 -14.24
N ARG A 240 7.80 -6.90 -13.59
CA ARG A 240 7.73 -6.75 -12.14
C ARG A 240 6.42 -7.29 -11.53
N GLY A 241 5.50 -7.74 -12.39
CA GLY A 241 4.17 -8.19 -12.00
C GLY A 241 3.14 -7.07 -11.85
N GLN A 242 3.46 -5.82 -12.23
CA GLN A 242 2.49 -4.73 -12.20
C GLN A 242 1.51 -4.84 -13.37
N ILE A 243 0.24 -4.49 -13.11
CA ILE A 243 -0.82 -4.53 -14.11
C ILE A 243 -0.74 -3.30 -15.01
N ILE A 244 -0.63 -3.55 -16.31
CA ILE A 244 -0.67 -2.52 -17.35
C ILE A 244 -2.13 -2.15 -17.60
N THR A 245 -2.44 -0.87 -17.55
CA THR A 245 -3.79 -0.36 -17.83
C THR A 245 -3.77 0.72 -18.91
N GLU A 246 -4.91 0.90 -19.56
CA GLU A 246 -5.20 2.10 -20.32
C GLU A 246 -5.30 3.34 -19.40
N PRO A 247 -5.29 4.56 -19.93
CA PRO A 247 -5.48 5.76 -19.11
C PRO A 247 -6.80 5.80 -18.32
N THR A 248 -7.78 5.01 -18.73
CA THR A 248 -9.07 4.80 -18.05
C THR A 248 -9.01 3.88 -16.84
N LEU A 249 -7.83 3.30 -16.56
CA LEU A 249 -7.60 2.22 -15.60
C LEU A 249 -8.22 0.87 -16.01
N LEU A 250 -8.69 0.74 -17.24
CA LEU A 250 -9.07 -0.55 -17.83
C LEU A 250 -7.80 -1.39 -18.04
N VAL A 251 -7.82 -2.65 -17.65
CA VAL A 251 -6.70 -3.59 -17.82
C VAL A 251 -6.47 -3.84 -19.31
N LYS A 252 -5.21 -3.80 -19.74
CA LYS A 252 -4.84 -4.06 -21.13
C LYS A 252 -5.40 -5.42 -21.63
N GLY A 253 -6.10 -5.41 -22.74
CA GLY A 253 -6.76 -6.61 -23.29
C GLY A 253 -8.09 -7.00 -22.62
N ALA A 254 -8.47 -6.36 -21.54
CA ALA A 254 -9.76 -6.58 -20.90
C ALA A 254 -10.84 -5.65 -21.44
N THR A 255 -12.12 -6.07 -21.29
CA THR A 255 -13.29 -5.25 -21.64
C THR A 255 -14.09 -4.80 -20.43
N ARG A 256 -13.93 -5.47 -19.28
CA ARG A 256 -14.73 -5.26 -18.06
C ARG A 256 -13.89 -5.37 -16.78
N VAL A 257 -12.55 -5.41 -16.89
CA VAL A 257 -11.67 -5.50 -15.74
C VAL A 257 -10.83 -4.24 -15.64
N PHE A 258 -10.93 -3.56 -14.52
CA PHE A 258 -10.12 -2.40 -14.16
C PHE A 258 -9.07 -2.80 -13.12
N ALA A 259 -8.01 -2.00 -12.99
CA ALA A 259 -7.04 -2.13 -11.90
C ALA A 259 -6.71 -0.78 -11.29
N ILE A 260 -6.51 -0.74 -9.95
CA ILE A 260 -6.21 0.46 -9.19
C ILE A 260 -5.22 0.20 -8.05
N GLY A 261 -4.59 1.26 -7.59
CA GLY A 261 -3.64 1.21 -6.47
C GLY A 261 -2.25 0.72 -6.90
N ASP A 262 -1.46 0.27 -5.92
CA ASP A 262 -0.04 -0.03 -6.10
C ASP A 262 0.25 -1.13 -7.13
N VAL A 263 -0.72 -1.99 -7.41
CA VAL A 263 -0.59 -3.07 -8.41
C VAL A 263 -0.51 -2.54 -9.83
N VAL A 264 -0.97 -1.31 -10.09
CA VAL A 264 -0.98 -0.71 -11.43
C VAL A 264 0.40 -0.22 -11.81
N LYS A 265 0.86 -0.53 -13.02
CA LYS A 265 2.03 0.06 -13.63
C LYS A 265 1.72 1.51 -14.00
N VAL A 266 2.33 2.43 -13.26
CA VAL A 266 2.21 3.86 -13.55
C VAL A 266 3.09 4.18 -14.76
N PRO A 267 2.58 4.87 -15.80
CA PRO A 267 3.38 5.31 -16.93
C PRO A 267 4.57 6.18 -16.49
N GLU A 268 5.70 6.02 -17.18
CA GLU A 268 6.89 6.84 -16.92
C GLU A 268 6.57 8.33 -17.02
N GLY A 269 7.07 9.10 -16.05
CA GLY A 269 6.84 10.55 -15.98
C GLY A 269 5.53 10.97 -15.32
N MET A 270 4.59 10.06 -15.03
CA MET A 270 3.35 10.42 -14.33
C MET A 270 3.50 10.58 -12.82
N PHE A 271 4.41 9.82 -12.18
CA PHE A 271 4.68 9.93 -10.73
C PHE A 271 6.15 9.72 -10.40
N LYS A 272 6.64 10.49 -9.44
CA LYS A 272 7.92 10.22 -8.78
C LYS A 272 7.79 9.19 -7.65
N VAL A 273 6.60 9.10 -7.04
CA VAL A 273 6.28 8.12 -5.99
C VAL A 273 5.05 7.33 -6.43
N PRO A 274 5.19 6.08 -6.88
CA PRO A 274 4.07 5.31 -7.43
C PRO A 274 3.07 4.82 -6.39
N SER A 275 3.41 4.83 -5.11
CA SER A 275 2.57 4.30 -4.04
C SER A 275 2.27 5.37 -2.99
N GLY A 276 0.99 5.52 -2.68
CA GLY A 276 0.56 6.43 -1.63
C GLY A 276 -0.95 6.60 -1.58
N MET A 277 -1.46 6.97 -0.40
CA MET A 277 -2.89 7.04 -0.14
C MET A 277 -3.63 8.01 -1.07
N MET A 278 -3.04 9.17 -1.38
CA MET A 278 -3.64 10.16 -2.29
C MET A 278 -3.78 9.63 -3.72
N HIS A 279 -2.84 8.80 -4.18
CA HIS A 279 -2.94 8.15 -5.49
C HIS A 279 -4.04 7.09 -5.51
N CYS A 280 -4.15 6.30 -4.45
CA CYS A 280 -5.21 5.32 -4.31
C CYS A 280 -6.60 5.96 -4.37
N GLU A 281 -6.79 7.12 -3.74
CA GLU A 281 -8.05 7.87 -3.78
C GLU A 281 -8.32 8.43 -5.18
N ALA A 282 -7.34 9.06 -5.82
CA ALA A 282 -7.47 9.61 -7.17
C ALA A 282 -7.79 8.53 -8.22
N MET A 283 -7.09 7.38 -8.16
CA MET A 283 -7.38 6.24 -9.01
C MET A 283 -8.79 5.68 -8.76
N ALA A 284 -9.20 5.57 -7.50
CA ALA A 284 -10.53 5.09 -7.15
C ALA A 284 -11.64 6.01 -7.68
N GLN A 285 -11.46 7.33 -7.63
CA GLN A 285 -12.40 8.29 -8.19
C GLN A 285 -12.50 8.19 -9.70
N THR A 286 -11.37 8.06 -10.41
CA THR A 286 -11.32 7.88 -11.86
C THR A 286 -11.98 6.57 -12.28
N ALA A 287 -11.62 5.46 -11.62
CA ALA A 287 -12.22 4.15 -11.88
C ALA A 287 -13.73 4.15 -11.60
N ALA A 288 -14.18 4.81 -10.51
CA ALA A 288 -15.59 4.92 -10.19
C ALA A 288 -16.39 5.66 -11.28
N ALA A 289 -15.84 6.75 -11.82
CA ALA A 289 -16.48 7.49 -12.91
C ALA A 289 -16.62 6.60 -14.16
N ASN A 290 -15.56 5.89 -14.53
CA ASN A 290 -15.55 5.02 -15.70
C ASN A 290 -16.46 3.79 -15.52
N VAL A 291 -16.45 3.15 -14.35
CA VAL A 291 -17.34 2.02 -14.03
C VAL A 291 -18.81 2.43 -14.07
N VAL A 292 -19.15 3.61 -13.49
CA VAL A 292 -20.54 4.10 -13.51
C VAL A 292 -21.00 4.43 -14.93
N SER A 293 -20.16 5.05 -15.76
CA SER A 293 -20.45 5.30 -17.17
C SER A 293 -20.69 3.98 -17.91
N PHE A 294 -19.79 3.01 -17.73
CA PHE A 294 -19.92 1.68 -18.29
C PHE A 294 -21.25 0.99 -17.92
N LEU A 295 -21.59 1.01 -16.62
CA LEU A 295 -22.84 0.35 -16.14
C LEU A 295 -24.12 1.03 -16.64
N LYS A 296 -24.09 2.36 -16.89
CA LYS A 296 -25.24 3.11 -17.40
C LYS A 296 -25.46 2.93 -18.90
N ASP A 297 -24.36 2.98 -19.67
CA ASP A 297 -24.42 3.09 -21.12
C ASP A 297 -24.30 1.72 -21.81
N GLY A 298 -23.98 0.66 -21.06
CA GLY A 298 -23.77 -0.69 -21.60
C GLY A 298 -22.60 -0.79 -22.59
N ILE A 299 -21.75 0.23 -22.63
CA ILE A 299 -20.70 0.38 -23.62
C ILE A 299 -19.54 -0.54 -23.27
N ILE A 300 -19.27 -1.51 -24.14
CA ILE A 300 -18.05 -2.32 -24.08
C ILE A 300 -16.88 -1.42 -24.47
N LEU A 301 -15.96 -1.17 -23.53
CA LEU A 301 -14.69 -0.52 -23.81
C LEU A 301 -13.84 -1.52 -24.62
N SER A 302 -13.85 -1.39 -25.95
CA SER A 302 -12.91 -2.14 -26.79
C SER A 302 -11.50 -1.68 -26.47
N PRO A 303 -10.49 -2.59 -26.41
CA PRO A 303 -9.10 -2.21 -26.48
C PRO A 303 -8.92 -1.30 -27.70
N LEU A 304 -8.10 -0.25 -27.57
CA LEU A 304 -7.75 0.59 -28.71
C LEU A 304 -7.34 -0.32 -29.88
N ALA A 305 -8.11 -0.28 -30.97
CA ALA A 305 -7.74 -0.96 -32.20
C ALA A 305 -6.34 -0.49 -32.61
N THR A 306 -5.45 -1.41 -32.91
CA THR A 306 -4.18 -1.09 -33.59
C THR A 306 -4.51 -0.26 -34.83
N GLU A 307 -3.75 0.81 -35.07
CA GLU A 307 -3.94 1.70 -36.21
C GLU A 307 -4.14 0.88 -37.50
N GLY A 308 -5.35 0.92 -38.06
CA GLY A 308 -5.68 0.24 -39.34
C GLY A 308 -7.01 -0.47 -39.42
N GLU A 309 -7.69 -0.82 -38.32
CA GLU A 309 -9.01 -1.46 -38.40
C GLU A 309 -10.13 -0.48 -37.98
N ALA A 310 -11.02 -0.19 -38.94
CA ALA A 310 -12.20 0.61 -38.69
C ALA A 310 -13.15 -0.12 -37.71
N SER A 311 -13.12 0.34 -36.45
CA SER A 311 -13.99 -0.12 -35.37
C SER A 311 -15.43 0.35 -35.61
N PRO A 312 -16.46 -0.52 -35.52
CA PRO A 312 -17.83 -0.08 -35.57
C PRO A 312 -18.14 0.71 -34.29
N GLN A 313 -18.41 1.99 -34.46
CA GLN A 313 -18.80 3.00 -33.49
C GLN A 313 -17.65 3.56 -32.63
N SER A 314 -17.16 4.67 -33.11
CA SER A 314 -16.23 5.57 -32.45
C SER A 314 -16.68 5.95 -31.02
N PRO A 315 -15.77 5.94 -30.03
CA PRO A 315 -16.07 6.30 -28.64
C PRO A 315 -16.29 7.81 -28.41
N SER A 316 -16.66 8.57 -29.43
CA SER A 316 -16.80 10.03 -29.39
C SER A 316 -17.88 10.59 -28.45
N LYS A 317 -18.63 9.75 -27.72
CA LYS A 317 -19.63 10.15 -26.73
C LYS A 317 -19.36 9.68 -25.30
N MET A 318 -18.26 8.97 -25.03
CA MET A 318 -17.90 8.60 -23.67
C MET A 318 -17.17 9.74 -22.98
N ASN A 319 -17.68 10.19 -21.84
CA ASN A 319 -16.89 10.96 -20.87
C ASN A 319 -15.84 10.03 -20.23
N ILE A 320 -14.84 9.63 -21.01
CA ILE A 320 -13.68 8.91 -20.51
C ILE A 320 -12.88 9.89 -19.68
N HIS A 321 -12.77 9.63 -18.39
CA HIS A 321 -11.93 10.40 -17.50
C HIS A 321 -10.53 9.76 -17.45
N PRO A 322 -9.55 10.24 -18.24
CA PRO A 322 -8.19 9.76 -18.10
C PRO A 322 -7.67 10.15 -16.72
N TRP A 323 -7.04 9.21 -16.07
CA TRP A 323 -6.37 9.50 -14.80
C TRP A 323 -5.25 10.52 -15.04
N LYS A 324 -5.41 11.70 -14.47
CA LYS A 324 -4.45 12.80 -14.57
C LYS A 324 -3.71 12.91 -13.26
N SER A 325 -2.42 12.59 -13.24
CA SER A 325 -1.55 12.99 -12.16
C SER A 325 -0.75 14.22 -12.58
N LYS A 326 -0.46 15.09 -11.64
CA LYS A 326 0.53 16.15 -11.84
C LYS A 326 1.93 15.54 -11.59
N PRO A 327 2.83 15.51 -12.59
CA PRO A 327 4.08 14.77 -12.51
C PRO A 327 5.06 15.28 -11.45
N SER A 328 4.93 16.52 -11.00
CA SER A 328 6.00 17.22 -10.29
C SER A 328 5.83 17.39 -8.78
N ASN A 329 4.63 17.21 -8.21
CA ASN A 329 4.36 17.59 -6.83
C ASN A 329 3.48 16.58 -6.10
N THR A 330 3.83 15.29 -6.14
CA THR A 330 3.16 14.32 -5.28
C THR A 330 3.62 14.54 -3.84
N PRO A 331 2.72 14.88 -2.92
CA PRO A 331 3.06 15.01 -1.52
C PRO A 331 3.61 13.70 -0.97
N CYS A 332 4.78 13.76 -0.38
CA CYS A 332 5.40 12.64 0.31
C CYS A 332 5.72 13.03 1.75
N ILE A 333 5.29 12.21 2.69
CA ILE A 333 5.48 12.43 4.12
C ILE A 333 6.10 11.18 4.73
N SER A 334 7.15 11.35 5.52
CA SER A 334 7.78 10.30 6.31
C SER A 334 7.69 10.64 7.79
N ALA A 335 7.31 9.68 8.64
CA ALA A 335 7.25 9.81 10.09
C ALA A 335 8.37 9.01 10.74
N PHE A 336 9.03 9.57 11.74
CA PHE A 336 10.20 8.98 12.41
C PHE A 336 9.99 8.78 13.90
N GLY A 337 8.77 8.99 14.38
CA GLY A 337 8.40 8.91 15.78
C GLY A 337 7.30 9.93 16.13
N PRO A 338 6.80 9.93 17.39
CA PRO A 338 5.76 10.86 17.82
C PRO A 338 6.21 12.32 17.67
N GLY A 339 5.45 13.10 16.89
CA GLY A 339 5.75 14.52 16.64
C GLY A 339 6.96 14.78 15.74
N LEU A 340 7.57 13.74 15.13
CA LEU A 340 8.74 13.88 14.27
C LEU A 340 8.43 13.35 12.87
N ALA A 341 8.34 14.24 11.89
CA ALA A 341 8.07 13.90 10.50
C ALA A 341 8.71 14.90 9.54
N ALA A 342 8.95 14.47 8.32
CA ALA A 342 9.36 15.33 7.21
C ALA A 342 8.41 15.16 6.03
N GLY A 343 8.20 16.23 5.27
CA GLY A 343 7.37 16.23 4.05
C GLY A 343 8.01 16.96 2.90
N ASP A 344 7.56 16.63 1.71
CA ASP A 344 7.77 17.38 0.48
C ASP A 344 6.42 17.50 -0.24
N MET A 345 5.78 18.64 -0.06
CA MET A 345 4.44 18.95 -0.61
C MET A 345 4.48 20.15 -1.54
N GLY A 346 5.67 20.66 -1.85
CA GLY A 346 5.86 21.85 -2.68
C GLY A 346 5.51 23.15 -1.95
N MET A 347 5.51 23.16 -0.62
CA MET A 347 5.22 24.31 0.23
C MET A 347 6.46 24.80 0.99
N PRO A 348 6.45 25.97 1.65
CA PRO A 348 7.53 26.37 2.56
C PRO A 348 7.79 25.33 3.67
N SER A 349 9.07 25.06 3.96
CA SER A 349 9.49 23.96 4.83
C SER A 349 8.82 23.97 6.21
N MET A 350 8.64 25.14 6.84
CA MET A 350 8.01 25.22 8.16
C MET A 350 6.55 24.75 8.16
N ILE A 351 5.80 25.10 7.10
CA ILE A 351 4.40 24.69 6.95
C ILE A 351 4.32 23.19 6.64
N GLU A 352 5.17 22.71 5.74
CA GLU A 352 5.24 21.27 5.40
C GLU A 352 5.55 20.41 6.62
N ASP A 353 6.52 20.82 7.43
CA ASP A 353 6.94 20.05 8.61
C ASP A 353 5.86 20.05 9.69
N ALA A 354 5.14 21.17 9.87
CA ALA A 354 3.99 21.25 10.78
C ALA A 354 2.83 20.36 10.31
N ILE A 355 2.48 20.40 9.03
CA ILE A 355 1.43 19.57 8.44
C ILE A 355 1.83 18.10 8.49
N SER A 356 3.08 17.76 8.15
CA SER A 356 3.60 16.39 8.16
C SER A 356 3.56 15.79 9.56
N ARG A 357 3.97 16.56 10.58
CA ARG A 357 3.87 16.14 12.00
C ARG A 357 2.42 15.87 12.40
N ASN A 358 1.49 16.76 12.07
CA ASN A 358 0.09 16.59 12.44
C ASN A 358 -0.57 15.42 11.71
N ILE A 359 -0.38 15.32 10.38
CA ILE A 359 -1.07 14.32 9.57
C ILE A 359 -0.55 12.90 9.83
N LYS A 360 0.76 12.69 9.80
CA LYS A 360 1.31 11.33 9.82
C LYS A 360 1.89 10.92 11.15
N SER A 361 2.57 11.83 11.86
CA SER A 361 3.25 11.50 13.10
C SER A 361 2.35 11.60 14.35
N THR A 362 1.31 12.42 14.33
CA THR A 362 0.40 12.63 15.46
C THR A 362 -0.98 12.01 15.22
N SER A 363 -1.66 12.37 14.14
CA SER A 363 -3.02 11.88 13.86
C SER A 363 -3.06 10.58 13.06
N PHE A 364 -1.96 10.18 12.41
CA PHE A 364 -1.89 9.00 11.54
C PHE A 364 -3.06 8.91 10.56
N PHE A 365 -3.40 10.04 9.93
CA PHE A 365 -4.54 10.14 9.01
C PHE A 365 -5.89 9.76 9.65
N GLU A 366 -6.12 10.09 10.90
CA GLU A 366 -7.36 9.80 11.63
C GLU A 366 -8.61 10.21 10.83
N ASP A 367 -8.59 11.38 10.19
CA ASP A 367 -9.69 11.87 9.35
C ASP A 367 -10.03 10.92 8.20
N ASN A 368 -9.04 10.25 7.61
CA ASN A 368 -9.28 9.29 6.53
C ASN A 368 -9.91 7.99 7.05
N ARG A 369 -9.58 7.56 8.26
CA ARG A 369 -10.23 6.41 8.92
C ARG A 369 -11.68 6.72 9.23
N VAL A 370 -11.97 7.91 9.73
CA VAL A 370 -13.35 8.39 9.99
C VAL A 370 -14.17 8.43 8.70
N LYS A 371 -13.58 8.77 7.54
CA LYS A 371 -14.25 8.72 6.24
C LYS A 371 -14.81 7.34 5.88
N PHE A 372 -14.25 6.26 6.41
CA PHE A 372 -14.76 4.89 6.24
C PHE A 372 -15.70 4.46 7.38
N GLY A 373 -16.16 5.41 8.21
CA GLY A 373 -17.07 5.14 9.32
C GLY A 373 -16.41 4.43 10.49
N TYR A 374 -15.06 4.45 10.57
CA TYR A 374 -14.38 3.89 11.73
C TYR A 374 -14.87 4.56 13.02
N LYS A 375 -15.37 3.78 13.96
CA LYS A 375 -15.72 4.23 15.31
C LYS A 375 -14.75 3.61 16.30
N LYS A 376 -14.17 4.42 17.21
CA LYS A 376 -13.28 3.94 18.29
C LYS A 376 -13.90 2.77 19.11
N SER A 377 -15.23 2.67 19.10
CA SER A 377 -15.96 1.58 19.78
C SER A 377 -15.83 0.20 19.12
N TRP A 378 -15.37 0.11 17.85
CA TRP A 378 -15.24 -1.18 17.17
C TRP A 378 -14.04 -2.00 17.65
N GLY A 379 -12.98 -1.35 18.15
CA GLY A 379 -11.85 -2.02 18.78
C GLY A 379 -12.14 -2.62 20.16
N LYS A 380 -13.25 -2.24 20.81
CA LYS A 380 -13.59 -2.67 22.16
C LYS A 380 -14.59 -3.84 22.25
N LYS A 381 -15.10 -4.37 21.13
CA LYS A 381 -16.18 -5.38 21.09
C LYS A 381 -15.76 -6.73 20.53
N ALA A 382 -14.48 -7.03 20.44
CA ALA A 382 -13.98 -8.35 20.06
C ALA A 382 -13.29 -9.02 21.27
N ASN A 383 -14.05 -9.18 22.37
CA ASN A 383 -13.78 -10.12 23.46
C ASN A 383 -14.95 -11.08 23.55
#